data_bf30dfa3cdb0cbe38bd364818cec93b3
#
_entry.id   bf30dfa3cdb0cbe38bd364818cec93b3
#
_cell.length_a   1.000
_cell.length_b   1.000
_cell.length_c   1.000
_cell.angle_alpha   90.00
_cell.angle_beta   90.00
_cell.angle_gamma   90.00
#
_symmetry.space_group_name_H-M   'P 1'
#
loop_
_entity.id
_entity.type
_entity.pdbx_description
1 polymer ?
#
loop_
_entity_poly.entity_id
_entity_poly.type
_entity_poly.pdbx_seq_one_letter_code
_entity_poly.pdbx_strand_id
1 'polypeptide(L)'
;MQRLATIPAIVDQHAEDAAFLWSRRRREIDGPLLGEVDIGRIDQRLDANLEGLFASGEAAWAAAKARFSDYSEAPELFVMACLALHWGLEKPLAAVIEAAAALGETGIKGISGAIARTPREKLRPFVAKWVDSRETMLKCIGLSALWHHRADAGPSLGDLVANSQAEIRIRALRLAGALRRRDLLPAVAERLAADQLPERLAASIAACLLGADRMALPVLDELLASRSVPQGEVIEIRLLASAGTPAKAWLQKCLNEPSLRLPALATIGMLGDRSIVPWLIERMREPQSAYAAGLAWRDLFEVDFNDTDVFTVDTSPLGKPFAKIEDSPLPMAERASAWWDDGRGPGKHVAFRSMRRLRLAAIRASLDNRDLPLADWRRTQRFPAWM
;
A
#
# COMPACT_ATOMS: atom_id res chain seq x y z
N MET A 1 13.19 4.49 -40.81
CA MET A 1 13.16 3.43 -39.81
C MET A 1 12.40 2.24 -40.40
N GLN A 2 13.07 1.10 -40.60
CA GLN A 2 12.38 -0.15 -40.95
C GLN A 2 11.40 -0.50 -39.84
N ARG A 3 10.09 -0.67 -40.15
CA ARG A 3 9.13 -1.26 -39.24
C ARG A 3 9.58 -2.70 -39.01
N LEU A 4 10.01 -3.00 -37.80
CA LEU A 4 10.19 -4.39 -37.37
C LEU A 4 8.85 -5.11 -37.53
N ALA A 5 8.85 -6.26 -38.21
CA ALA A 5 7.66 -7.08 -38.34
C ALA A 5 7.29 -7.59 -36.93
N THR A 6 6.14 -7.16 -36.42
CA THR A 6 5.62 -7.66 -35.15
C THR A 6 4.94 -9.02 -35.37
N ILE A 7 5.19 -9.96 -34.47
CA ILE A 7 4.50 -11.25 -34.41
C ILE A 7 3.28 -11.08 -33.50
N PRO A 8 2.03 -11.11 -34.02
CA PRO A 8 0.84 -10.80 -33.23
C PRO A 8 0.74 -11.62 -31.94
N ALA A 9 0.97 -12.92 -32.01
CA ALA A 9 0.90 -13.80 -30.85
C ALA A 9 1.89 -13.41 -29.71
N ILE A 10 3.05 -12.84 -30.03
CA ILE A 10 4.01 -12.37 -29.05
C ILE A 10 3.52 -11.06 -28.40
N VAL A 11 2.90 -10.19 -29.20
CA VAL A 11 2.33 -8.93 -28.70
C VAL A 11 1.15 -9.21 -27.75
N ASP A 12 0.28 -10.15 -28.10
CA ASP A 12 -0.82 -10.59 -27.27
C ASP A 12 -0.32 -11.18 -25.95
N GLN A 13 0.74 -12.01 -26.01
CA GLN A 13 1.36 -12.60 -24.83
C GLN A 13 1.97 -11.52 -23.91
N HIS A 14 2.64 -10.50 -24.47
CA HIS A 14 3.15 -9.40 -23.67
C HIS A 14 2.03 -8.63 -22.96
N ALA A 15 0.88 -8.41 -23.61
CA ALA A 15 -0.25 -7.73 -23.00
C ALA A 15 -0.85 -8.56 -21.85
N GLU A 16 -0.98 -9.87 -22.05
CA GLU A 16 -1.44 -10.82 -21.04
C GLU A 16 -0.51 -10.86 -19.82
N ASP A 17 0.77 -11.10 -20.07
CA ASP A 17 1.77 -11.20 -19.01
C ASP A 17 1.88 -9.89 -18.22
N ALA A 18 1.82 -8.73 -18.89
CA ALA A 18 1.88 -7.44 -18.20
C ALA A 18 0.67 -7.24 -17.27
N ALA A 19 -0.55 -7.54 -17.72
CA ALA A 19 -1.76 -7.46 -16.90
C ALA A 19 -1.69 -8.41 -15.70
N PHE A 20 -1.31 -9.67 -15.94
CA PHE A 20 -1.15 -10.69 -14.90
C PHE A 20 -0.09 -10.31 -13.87
N LEU A 21 1.10 -9.90 -14.31
CA LEU A 21 2.22 -9.55 -13.42
C LEU A 21 1.89 -8.33 -12.56
N TRP A 22 1.22 -7.32 -13.13
CA TRP A 22 0.77 -6.17 -12.35
C TRP A 22 -0.27 -6.56 -11.30
N SER A 23 -1.26 -7.37 -11.66
CA SER A 23 -2.27 -7.89 -10.72
C SER A 23 -1.64 -8.72 -9.61
N ARG A 24 -0.74 -9.65 -9.95
CA ARG A 24 0.01 -10.46 -9.01
C ARG A 24 0.83 -9.61 -8.05
N ARG A 25 1.60 -8.65 -8.59
CA ARG A 25 2.40 -7.74 -7.79
C ARG A 25 1.57 -6.99 -6.75
N ARG A 26 0.42 -6.43 -7.16
CA ARG A 26 -0.46 -5.70 -6.23
C ARG A 26 -1.00 -6.56 -5.11
N ARG A 27 -1.29 -7.80 -5.37
CA ARG A 27 -1.76 -8.75 -4.37
C ARG A 27 -0.66 -9.16 -3.40
N GLU A 28 0.54 -9.37 -3.92
CA GLU A 28 1.64 -9.98 -3.17
C GLU A 28 2.57 -8.96 -2.48
N ILE A 29 2.54 -7.68 -2.85
CA ILE A 29 3.47 -6.68 -2.30
C ILE A 29 3.32 -6.48 -0.78
N ASP A 30 2.13 -6.67 -0.25
CA ASP A 30 1.87 -6.69 1.18
C ASP A 30 1.61 -8.12 1.70
N GLY A 31 1.73 -9.09 0.80
CA GLY A 31 1.53 -10.50 1.11
C GLY A 31 2.71 -11.08 1.91
N PRO A 32 2.45 -12.14 2.65
CA PRO A 32 3.46 -12.77 3.49
C PRO A 32 4.40 -13.70 2.73
N LEU A 33 4.09 -14.07 1.48
CA LEU A 33 4.78 -15.14 0.75
C LEU A 33 5.97 -14.65 -0.10
N LEU A 34 5.94 -13.42 -0.59
CA LEU A 34 6.97 -12.88 -1.47
C LEU A 34 7.79 -11.83 -0.75
N GLY A 35 9.12 -12.05 -0.70
CA GLY A 35 10.08 -11.06 -0.23
C GLY A 35 10.40 -10.01 -1.29
N GLU A 36 11.19 -9.01 -0.91
CA GLU A 36 11.61 -7.92 -1.80
C GLU A 36 12.29 -8.41 -3.09
N VAL A 37 13.06 -9.49 -3.02
CA VAL A 37 13.75 -10.07 -4.19
C VAL A 37 12.73 -10.61 -5.20
N ASP A 38 11.67 -11.25 -4.73
CA ASP A 38 10.63 -11.84 -5.58
C ASP A 38 9.77 -10.73 -6.21
N ILE A 39 9.39 -9.72 -5.43
CA ILE A 39 8.70 -8.53 -5.95
C ILE A 39 9.57 -7.82 -6.99
N GLY A 40 10.88 -7.69 -6.74
CA GLY A 40 11.82 -7.13 -7.71
C GLY A 40 11.89 -7.93 -9.02
N ARG A 41 11.81 -9.26 -8.96
CA ARG A 41 11.73 -10.11 -10.17
C ARG A 41 10.43 -9.94 -10.92
N ILE A 42 9.30 -9.77 -10.20
CA ILE A 42 8.01 -9.46 -10.84
C ILE A 42 8.10 -8.10 -11.54
N ASP A 43 8.67 -7.09 -10.91
CA ASP A 43 8.87 -5.76 -11.52
C ASP A 43 9.71 -5.84 -12.79
N GLN A 44 10.85 -6.55 -12.77
CA GLN A 44 11.71 -6.72 -13.94
C GLN A 44 10.98 -7.39 -15.12
N ARG A 45 10.20 -8.43 -14.84
CA ARG A 45 9.41 -9.12 -15.87
C ARG A 45 8.30 -8.24 -16.42
N LEU A 46 7.61 -7.48 -15.54
CA LEU A 46 6.58 -6.54 -15.94
C LEU A 46 7.15 -5.45 -16.85
N ASP A 47 8.28 -4.86 -16.48
CA ASP A 47 8.94 -3.83 -17.28
C ASP A 47 9.38 -4.36 -18.65
N ALA A 48 9.94 -5.58 -18.71
CA ALA A 48 10.32 -6.22 -19.98
C ALA A 48 9.11 -6.44 -20.92
N ASN A 49 7.95 -6.86 -20.37
CA ASN A 49 6.73 -7.00 -21.17
C ASN A 49 6.20 -5.65 -21.66
N LEU A 50 6.23 -4.62 -20.80
CA LEU A 50 5.84 -3.26 -21.20
C LEU A 50 6.78 -2.70 -22.28
N GLU A 51 8.08 -2.92 -22.19
CA GLU A 51 9.05 -2.53 -23.24
C GLU A 51 8.76 -3.22 -24.57
N GLY A 52 8.43 -4.52 -24.55
CA GLY A 52 7.98 -5.25 -25.74
C GLY A 52 6.73 -4.64 -26.37
N LEU A 53 5.77 -4.25 -25.56
CA LEU A 53 4.56 -3.55 -26.01
C LEU A 53 4.88 -2.16 -26.57
N PHE A 54 5.73 -1.37 -25.91
CA PHE A 54 6.12 -0.04 -26.39
C PHE A 54 6.80 -0.11 -27.76
N ALA A 55 7.63 -1.14 -27.98
CA ALA A 55 8.28 -1.38 -29.26
C ALA A 55 7.32 -1.82 -30.38
N SER A 56 6.18 -2.43 -30.02
CA SER A 56 5.19 -2.98 -30.96
C SER A 56 4.17 -1.94 -31.49
N GLY A 57 4.15 -0.73 -30.95
CA GLY A 57 3.37 0.40 -31.45
C GLY A 57 1.87 0.12 -31.58
N GLU A 58 1.30 0.34 -32.81
CA GLU A 58 -0.15 0.17 -33.05
C GLU A 58 -0.64 -1.26 -32.79
N ALA A 59 0.19 -2.28 -33.03
CA ALA A 59 -0.17 -3.67 -32.74
C ALA A 59 -0.39 -3.89 -31.24
N ALA A 60 0.43 -3.29 -30.37
CA ALA A 60 0.25 -3.36 -28.93
C ALA A 60 -1.06 -2.69 -28.47
N TRP A 61 -1.41 -1.56 -29.09
CA TRP A 61 -2.69 -0.90 -28.78
C TRP A 61 -3.89 -1.75 -29.16
N ALA A 62 -3.83 -2.38 -30.35
CA ALA A 62 -4.90 -3.27 -30.79
C ALA A 62 -5.05 -4.49 -29.86
N ALA A 63 -3.94 -5.12 -29.48
CA ALA A 63 -3.92 -6.25 -28.55
C ALA A 63 -4.47 -5.86 -27.16
N ALA A 64 -3.98 -4.75 -26.59
CA ALA A 64 -4.45 -4.28 -25.29
C ALA A 64 -5.95 -3.93 -25.29
N LYS A 65 -6.44 -3.31 -26.36
CA LYS A 65 -7.89 -3.03 -26.51
C LYS A 65 -8.72 -4.29 -26.66
N ALA A 66 -8.31 -5.24 -27.47
CA ALA A 66 -9.00 -6.50 -27.63
C ALA A 66 -9.11 -7.22 -26.27
N ARG A 67 -7.99 -7.32 -25.55
CA ARG A 67 -7.95 -7.93 -24.25
C ARG A 67 -8.85 -7.21 -23.22
N PHE A 68 -8.84 -5.87 -23.21
CA PHE A 68 -9.77 -5.11 -22.35
C PHE A 68 -11.23 -5.31 -22.75
N SER A 69 -11.55 -5.55 -24.01
CA SER A 69 -12.90 -5.88 -24.44
C SER A 69 -13.34 -7.25 -23.95
N ASP A 70 -12.42 -8.21 -23.85
CA ASP A 70 -12.69 -9.55 -23.34
C ASP A 70 -12.76 -9.59 -21.79
N TYR A 71 -11.89 -8.81 -21.14
CA TYR A 71 -11.73 -8.73 -19.68
C TYR A 71 -11.73 -7.27 -19.25
N SER A 72 -12.91 -6.70 -19.01
CA SER A 72 -13.05 -5.29 -18.61
C SER A 72 -12.66 -5.09 -17.14
N GLU A 73 -11.37 -5.22 -16.83
CA GLU A 73 -10.83 -5.17 -15.48
C GLU A 73 -9.65 -4.19 -15.34
N ALA A 74 -9.23 -3.92 -14.10
CA ALA A 74 -8.13 -2.98 -13.81
C ALA A 74 -6.79 -3.40 -14.41
N PRO A 75 -6.39 -4.69 -14.45
CA PRO A 75 -5.11 -5.10 -15.04
C PRO A 75 -5.01 -4.81 -16.54
N GLU A 76 -6.06 -5.06 -17.28
CA GLU A 76 -6.12 -4.80 -18.73
C GLU A 76 -6.12 -3.28 -19.00
N LEU A 77 -6.88 -2.54 -18.19
CA LEU A 77 -6.87 -1.08 -18.26
C LEU A 77 -5.51 -0.49 -17.91
N PHE A 78 -4.78 -1.09 -16.96
CA PHE A 78 -3.40 -0.71 -16.63
C PHE A 78 -2.50 -0.79 -17.87
N VAL A 79 -2.57 -1.88 -18.65
CA VAL A 79 -1.76 -2.05 -19.87
C VAL A 79 -2.09 -0.99 -20.91
N MET A 80 -3.40 -0.75 -21.15
CA MET A 80 -3.84 0.32 -22.05
C MET A 80 -3.33 1.70 -21.59
N ALA A 81 -3.41 1.96 -20.29
CA ALA A 81 -2.96 3.22 -19.70
C ALA A 81 -1.44 3.40 -19.82
N CYS A 82 -0.65 2.34 -19.61
CA CYS A 82 0.80 2.37 -19.84
C CYS A 82 1.15 2.78 -21.27
N LEU A 83 0.47 2.20 -22.26
CA LEU A 83 0.67 2.53 -23.68
C LEU A 83 0.28 3.98 -23.98
N ALA A 84 -0.91 4.41 -23.53
CA ALA A 84 -1.40 5.77 -23.78
C ALA A 84 -0.49 6.84 -23.16
N LEU A 85 -0.03 6.62 -21.93
CA LEU A 85 0.87 7.53 -21.21
C LEU A 85 2.30 7.48 -21.79
N HIS A 86 2.76 6.32 -22.25
CA HIS A 86 4.07 6.20 -22.89
C HIS A 86 4.14 7.04 -24.17
N TRP A 87 3.10 7.02 -24.99
CA TRP A 87 3.04 7.82 -26.22
C TRP A 87 2.69 9.29 -25.99
N GLY A 88 1.99 9.59 -24.89
CA GLY A 88 1.54 10.95 -24.58
C GLY A 88 0.50 11.49 -25.56
N LEU A 89 -0.26 10.62 -26.24
CA LEU A 89 -1.25 10.97 -27.24
C LEU A 89 -2.64 11.16 -26.59
N GLU A 90 -3.29 12.28 -26.91
CA GLU A 90 -4.60 12.63 -26.32
C GLU A 90 -5.71 11.59 -26.66
N LYS A 91 -5.75 11.09 -27.88
CA LYS A 91 -6.80 10.15 -28.32
C LYS A 91 -6.76 8.80 -27.60
N PRO A 92 -5.62 8.09 -27.48
CA PRO A 92 -5.51 6.90 -26.65
C PRO A 92 -5.81 7.17 -25.17
N LEU A 93 -5.34 8.30 -24.65
CA LEU A 93 -5.57 8.68 -23.25
C LEU A 93 -7.06 8.94 -22.96
N ALA A 94 -7.76 9.60 -23.86
CA ALA A 94 -9.20 9.80 -23.75
C ALA A 94 -9.97 8.46 -23.70
N ALA A 95 -9.60 7.50 -24.56
CA ALA A 95 -10.20 6.17 -24.56
C ALA A 95 -9.95 5.41 -23.23
N VAL A 96 -8.76 5.57 -22.64
CA VAL A 96 -8.43 4.99 -21.32
C VAL A 96 -9.27 5.64 -20.20
N ILE A 97 -9.45 6.96 -20.23
CA ILE A 97 -10.25 7.69 -19.25
C ILE A 97 -11.73 7.27 -19.35
N GLU A 98 -12.26 7.14 -20.54
CA GLU A 98 -13.62 6.65 -20.78
C GLU A 98 -13.81 5.22 -20.25
N ALA A 99 -12.88 4.32 -20.55
CA ALA A 99 -12.88 2.96 -20.02
C ALA A 99 -12.80 2.93 -18.50
N ALA A 100 -11.96 3.80 -17.91
CA ALA A 100 -11.87 3.93 -16.46
C ALA A 100 -13.16 4.45 -15.83
N ALA A 101 -13.84 5.39 -16.48
CA ALA A 101 -15.11 5.92 -15.99
C ALA A 101 -16.18 4.83 -15.90
N ALA A 102 -16.21 3.91 -16.87
CA ALA A 102 -17.10 2.76 -16.85
C ALA A 102 -16.83 1.78 -15.70
N LEU A 103 -15.56 1.67 -15.25
CA LEU A 103 -15.14 0.80 -14.15
C LEU A 103 -15.15 1.49 -12.77
N GLY A 104 -15.34 2.79 -12.71
CA GLY A 104 -15.37 3.57 -11.47
C GLY A 104 -14.04 3.49 -10.70
N GLU A 105 -14.09 3.20 -9.39
CA GLU A 105 -12.90 3.12 -8.53
C GLU A 105 -11.88 2.07 -9.01
N THR A 106 -12.34 0.97 -9.58
CA THR A 106 -11.48 -0.05 -10.18
C THR A 106 -10.72 0.50 -11.38
N GLY A 107 -11.35 1.34 -12.19
CA GLY A 107 -10.69 2.04 -13.29
C GLY A 107 -9.63 3.02 -12.84
N ILE A 108 -9.90 3.79 -11.77
CA ILE A 108 -8.89 4.67 -11.16
C ILE A 108 -7.66 3.86 -10.73
N LYS A 109 -7.83 2.66 -10.16
CA LYS A 109 -6.71 1.79 -9.76
C LYS A 109 -5.84 1.39 -10.96
N GLY A 110 -6.45 1.01 -12.07
CA GLY A 110 -5.72 0.65 -13.31
C GLY A 110 -4.86 1.81 -13.83
N ILE A 111 -5.48 3.00 -13.99
CA ILE A 111 -4.75 4.20 -14.44
C ILE A 111 -3.69 4.62 -13.42
N SER A 112 -3.99 4.57 -12.13
CA SER A 112 -3.06 4.93 -11.05
C SER A 112 -1.81 4.06 -11.10
N GLY A 113 -1.96 2.75 -11.37
CA GLY A 113 -0.83 1.83 -11.57
C GLY A 113 0.08 2.23 -12.73
N ALA A 114 -0.51 2.63 -13.85
CA ALA A 114 0.25 3.12 -15.01
C ALA A 114 0.95 4.45 -14.74
N ILE A 115 0.28 5.37 -14.06
CA ILE A 115 0.84 6.66 -13.63
C ILE A 115 2.07 6.45 -12.73
N ALA A 116 2.01 5.51 -11.79
CA ALA A 116 3.12 5.20 -10.89
C ALA A 116 4.40 4.76 -11.63
N ARG A 117 4.25 4.17 -12.83
CA ARG A 117 5.35 3.69 -13.68
C ARG A 117 5.73 4.67 -14.79
N THR A 118 4.97 5.72 -14.98
CA THR A 118 5.23 6.72 -16.01
C THR A 118 6.15 7.80 -15.49
N PRO A 119 7.25 8.16 -16.16
CA PRO A 119 8.11 9.26 -15.76
C PRO A 119 7.34 10.58 -15.60
N ARG A 120 7.69 11.36 -14.58
CA ARG A 120 7.03 12.62 -14.22
C ARG A 120 6.93 13.61 -15.39
N GLU A 121 7.96 13.65 -16.23
CA GLU A 121 8.06 14.53 -17.39
C GLU A 121 6.96 14.25 -18.42
N LYS A 122 6.60 12.99 -18.59
CA LYS A 122 5.52 12.57 -19.51
C LYS A 122 4.12 12.90 -18.95
N LEU A 123 3.97 12.95 -17.64
CA LEU A 123 2.69 13.27 -16.97
C LEU A 123 2.44 14.77 -16.88
N ARG A 124 3.49 15.58 -16.83
CA ARG A 124 3.41 17.03 -16.63
C ARG A 124 2.38 17.76 -17.52
N PRO A 125 2.21 17.44 -18.82
CA PRO A 125 1.23 18.11 -19.68
C PRO A 125 -0.23 17.86 -19.26
N PHE A 126 -0.50 16.78 -18.54
CA PHE A 126 -1.84 16.31 -18.24
C PHE A 126 -2.28 16.63 -16.80
N VAL A 127 -1.37 16.53 -15.85
CA VAL A 127 -1.70 16.56 -14.40
C VAL A 127 -2.42 17.86 -14.01
N ALA A 128 -1.95 19.01 -14.46
CA ALA A 128 -2.61 20.28 -14.17
C ALA A 128 -4.06 20.31 -14.70
N LYS A 129 -4.25 19.87 -15.96
CA LYS A 129 -5.59 19.77 -16.57
C LYS A 129 -6.51 18.82 -15.79
N TRP A 130 -5.98 17.70 -15.29
CA TRP A 130 -6.75 16.74 -14.51
C TRP A 130 -7.15 17.30 -13.14
N VAL A 131 -6.22 17.93 -12.43
CA VAL A 131 -6.47 18.53 -11.11
C VAL A 131 -7.49 19.67 -11.21
N ASP A 132 -7.43 20.47 -12.26
CA ASP A 132 -8.33 21.62 -12.47
C ASP A 132 -9.66 21.24 -13.13
N SER A 133 -9.82 19.97 -13.58
CA SER A 133 -11.03 19.50 -14.22
C SER A 133 -12.27 19.66 -13.32
N ARG A 134 -13.44 19.79 -13.92
CA ARG A 134 -14.73 19.70 -13.20
C ARG A 134 -15.17 18.26 -12.94
N GLU A 135 -14.61 17.31 -13.64
CA GLU A 135 -14.94 15.89 -13.54
C GLU A 135 -14.24 15.24 -12.36
N THR A 136 -14.99 14.60 -11.47
CA THR A 136 -14.48 13.92 -10.27
C THR A 136 -13.42 12.88 -10.61
N MET A 137 -13.67 12.09 -11.67
CA MET A 137 -12.75 11.06 -12.15
C MET A 137 -11.37 11.65 -12.49
N LEU A 138 -11.35 12.72 -13.30
CA LEU A 138 -10.11 13.36 -13.70
C LEU A 138 -9.36 13.98 -12.51
N LYS A 139 -10.09 14.61 -11.57
CA LYS A 139 -9.46 15.09 -10.33
C LYS A 139 -8.83 13.97 -9.52
N CYS A 140 -9.51 12.82 -9.40
CA CYS A 140 -8.97 11.65 -8.71
C CYS A 140 -7.72 11.10 -9.40
N ILE A 141 -7.69 11.05 -10.74
CA ILE A 141 -6.52 10.66 -11.55
C ILE A 141 -5.38 11.66 -11.34
N GLY A 142 -5.67 12.96 -11.36
CA GLY A 142 -4.70 14.02 -11.11
C GLY A 142 -4.08 13.94 -9.70
N LEU A 143 -4.91 13.73 -8.69
CA LEU A 143 -4.45 13.51 -7.31
C LEU A 143 -3.61 12.25 -7.17
N SER A 144 -3.95 11.15 -7.88
CA SER A 144 -3.10 9.96 -7.92
C SER A 144 -1.72 10.25 -8.52
N ALA A 145 -1.66 11.06 -9.57
CA ALA A 145 -0.38 11.47 -10.18
C ALA A 145 0.47 12.31 -9.21
N LEU A 146 -0.14 13.29 -8.54
CA LEU A 146 0.54 14.09 -7.52
C LEU A 146 1.06 13.21 -6.38
N TRP A 147 0.25 12.25 -5.95
CA TRP A 147 0.58 11.31 -4.90
C TRP A 147 1.79 10.45 -5.24
N HIS A 148 1.77 9.73 -6.37
CA HIS A 148 2.86 8.82 -6.78
C HIS A 148 4.19 9.57 -6.96
N HIS A 149 4.12 10.78 -7.49
CA HIS A 149 5.30 11.60 -7.77
C HIS A 149 5.64 12.62 -6.67
N ARG A 150 4.93 12.56 -5.52
CA ARG A 150 5.11 13.47 -4.39
C ARG A 150 5.17 14.94 -4.83
N ALA A 151 4.25 15.30 -5.70
CA ALA A 151 4.13 16.64 -6.22
C ALA A 151 3.01 17.39 -5.50
N ASP A 152 3.25 18.67 -5.22
CA ASP A 152 2.26 19.54 -4.58
C ASP A 152 1.36 20.20 -5.62
N ALA A 153 0.06 20.24 -5.35
CA ALA A 153 -0.92 21.00 -6.12
C ALA A 153 -0.86 22.51 -5.80
N GLY A 154 0.03 22.93 -4.91
CA GLY A 154 0.11 24.32 -4.47
C GLY A 154 -1.15 24.77 -3.71
N PRO A 155 -1.64 26.00 -3.97
CA PRO A 155 -2.86 26.52 -3.33
C PRO A 155 -4.11 25.66 -3.59
N SER A 156 -4.23 25.05 -4.76
CA SER A 156 -5.39 24.21 -5.15
C SER A 156 -5.59 23.00 -4.22
N LEU A 157 -4.57 22.57 -3.46
CA LEU A 157 -4.72 21.45 -2.53
C LEU A 157 -5.71 21.79 -1.40
N GLY A 158 -5.76 23.03 -0.96
CA GLY A 158 -6.73 23.49 0.03
C GLY A 158 -8.18 23.35 -0.48
N ASP A 159 -8.44 23.76 -1.71
CA ASP A 159 -9.76 23.65 -2.35
C ASP A 159 -10.15 22.17 -2.55
N LEU A 160 -9.17 21.29 -2.84
CA LEU A 160 -9.40 19.87 -2.98
C LEU A 160 -9.73 19.19 -1.63
N VAL A 161 -9.12 19.62 -0.53
CA VAL A 161 -9.44 19.16 0.84
C VAL A 161 -10.86 19.61 1.25
N ALA A 162 -11.32 20.75 0.76
CA ALA A 162 -12.66 21.28 1.00
C ALA A 162 -13.70 20.89 -0.07
N ASN A 163 -13.34 20.07 -1.03
CA ASN A 163 -14.21 19.72 -2.17
C ASN A 163 -15.54 19.11 -1.74
N SER A 164 -16.59 19.26 -2.55
CA SER A 164 -17.91 18.69 -2.27
C SER A 164 -17.93 17.16 -2.35
N GLN A 165 -17.08 16.55 -3.18
CA GLN A 165 -17.02 15.11 -3.39
C GLN A 165 -16.05 14.43 -2.41
N ALA A 166 -16.53 13.43 -1.68
CA ALA A 166 -15.77 12.74 -0.65
C ALA A 166 -14.53 12.01 -1.22
N GLU A 167 -14.65 11.43 -2.41
CA GLU A 167 -13.56 10.72 -3.08
C GLU A 167 -12.35 11.64 -3.36
N ILE A 168 -12.63 12.89 -3.69
CA ILE A 168 -11.61 13.92 -3.91
C ILE A 168 -11.00 14.32 -2.57
N ARG A 169 -11.84 14.59 -1.55
CA ARG A 169 -11.37 14.99 -0.21
C ARG A 169 -10.47 13.92 0.40
N ILE A 170 -10.86 12.63 0.35
CA ILE A 170 -10.07 11.52 0.90
C ILE A 170 -8.66 11.49 0.29
N ARG A 171 -8.54 11.63 -1.03
CA ARG A 171 -7.23 11.66 -1.71
C ARG A 171 -6.44 12.93 -1.39
N ALA A 172 -7.10 14.06 -1.34
CA ALA A 172 -6.48 15.35 -1.00
C ALA A 172 -5.98 15.38 0.45
N LEU A 173 -6.74 14.84 1.41
CA LEU A 173 -6.34 14.69 2.80
C LEU A 173 -5.08 13.81 2.94
N ARG A 174 -5.06 12.66 2.27
CA ARG A 174 -3.89 11.79 2.24
C ARG A 174 -2.67 12.51 1.68
N LEU A 175 -2.85 13.22 0.56
CA LEU A 175 -1.77 14.00 -0.07
C LEU A 175 -1.29 15.13 0.84
N ALA A 176 -2.18 15.87 1.49
CA ALA A 176 -1.83 16.94 2.43
C ALA A 176 -0.98 16.42 3.60
N GLY A 177 -1.36 15.28 4.18
CA GLY A 177 -0.59 14.60 5.21
C GLY A 177 0.79 14.16 4.71
N ALA A 178 0.85 13.50 3.55
CA ALA A 178 2.08 13.00 2.95
C ALA A 178 3.08 14.12 2.59
N LEU A 179 2.58 15.26 2.14
CA LEU A 179 3.38 16.45 1.81
C LEU A 179 3.65 17.35 3.01
N ARG A 180 3.13 17.01 4.20
CA ARG A 180 3.24 17.81 5.43
C ARG A 180 2.77 19.26 5.26
N ARG A 181 1.68 19.45 4.55
CA ARG A 181 1.05 20.76 4.37
C ARG A 181 0.38 21.22 5.68
N ARG A 182 1.21 21.69 6.63
CA ARG A 182 0.76 22.15 7.96
C ARG A 182 -0.19 23.34 7.89
N ASP A 183 -0.10 24.13 6.85
CA ASP A 183 -1.03 25.21 6.54
C ASP A 183 -2.48 24.73 6.34
N LEU A 184 -2.66 23.46 5.93
CA LEU A 184 -3.97 22.84 5.75
C LEU A 184 -4.52 22.16 7.02
N LEU A 185 -3.80 22.19 8.15
CA LEU A 185 -4.25 21.57 9.39
C LEU A 185 -5.66 21.98 9.83
N PRO A 186 -6.07 23.27 9.75
CA PRO A 186 -7.45 23.64 10.09
C PRO A 186 -8.49 22.91 9.24
N ALA A 187 -8.30 22.84 7.92
CA ALA A 187 -9.21 22.14 7.02
C ALA A 187 -9.21 20.60 7.26
N VAL A 188 -8.06 20.02 7.58
CA VAL A 188 -7.94 18.60 7.97
C VAL A 188 -8.69 18.33 9.27
N ALA A 189 -8.59 19.23 10.26
CA ALA A 189 -9.26 19.09 11.55
C ALA A 189 -10.79 19.09 11.43
N GLU A 190 -11.35 19.90 10.54
CA GLU A 190 -12.80 19.89 10.25
C GLU A 190 -13.28 18.51 9.73
N ARG A 191 -12.44 17.81 8.98
CA ARG A 191 -12.79 16.49 8.41
C ARG A 191 -12.69 15.33 9.42
N LEU A 192 -12.14 15.56 10.61
CA LEU A 192 -12.17 14.58 11.70
C LEU A 192 -13.60 14.25 12.16
N ALA A 193 -14.53 15.16 11.96
CA ALA A 193 -15.95 15.01 12.27
C ALA A 193 -16.82 14.65 11.04
N ALA A 194 -16.22 14.25 9.92
CA ALA A 194 -16.96 13.88 8.72
C ALA A 194 -17.87 12.66 8.96
N ASP A 195 -19.02 12.61 8.27
CA ASP A 195 -19.98 11.50 8.40
C ASP A 195 -19.43 10.18 7.85
N GLN A 196 -18.61 10.24 6.81
CA GLN A 196 -18.07 9.05 6.15
C GLN A 196 -16.81 8.54 6.86
N LEU A 197 -16.82 7.28 7.29
CA LEU A 197 -15.69 6.65 8.00
C LEU A 197 -14.37 6.67 7.20
N PRO A 198 -14.34 6.42 5.87
CA PRO A 198 -13.11 6.52 5.10
C PRO A 198 -12.51 7.94 5.08
N GLU A 199 -13.36 8.97 5.08
CA GLU A 199 -12.92 10.36 5.15
C GLU A 199 -12.36 10.70 6.54
N ARG A 200 -13.05 10.28 7.61
CA ARG A 200 -12.55 10.43 8.98
C ARG A 200 -11.20 9.73 9.19
N LEU A 201 -11.04 8.53 8.62
CA LEU A 201 -9.75 7.81 8.68
C LEU A 201 -8.65 8.58 7.94
N ALA A 202 -8.92 9.04 6.72
CA ALA A 202 -7.95 9.82 5.95
C ALA A 202 -7.57 11.12 6.67
N ALA A 203 -8.54 11.82 7.27
CA ALA A 203 -8.30 13.03 8.07
C ALA A 203 -7.47 12.72 9.33
N SER A 204 -7.75 11.63 10.03
CA SER A 204 -7.00 11.21 11.22
C SER A 204 -5.55 10.88 10.88
N ILE A 205 -5.31 10.15 9.79
CA ILE A 205 -3.97 9.86 9.28
C ILE A 205 -3.25 11.16 8.93
N ALA A 206 -3.90 12.05 8.17
CA ALA A 206 -3.32 13.34 7.82
C ALA A 206 -2.98 14.18 9.06
N ALA A 207 -3.88 14.25 10.04
CA ALA A 207 -3.65 14.98 11.30
C ALA A 207 -2.45 14.42 12.07
N CYS A 208 -2.30 13.10 12.18
CA CYS A 208 -1.10 12.47 12.77
C CYS A 208 0.16 12.85 12.00
N LEU A 209 0.14 12.80 10.67
CA LEU A 209 1.28 13.18 9.82
C LEU A 209 1.65 14.65 9.94
N LEU A 210 0.68 15.52 10.24
CA LEU A 210 0.87 16.95 10.47
C LEU A 210 1.28 17.29 11.90
N GLY A 211 1.37 16.29 12.81
CA GLY A 211 1.76 16.47 14.21
C GLY A 211 0.62 16.91 15.13
N ALA A 212 -0.62 16.68 14.72
CA ALA A 212 -1.83 16.97 15.50
C ALA A 212 -2.43 15.70 16.14
N ASP A 213 -1.58 14.82 16.67
CA ASP A 213 -1.96 13.51 17.23
C ASP A 213 -3.07 13.64 18.27
N ARG A 214 -3.01 14.66 19.16
CA ARG A 214 -4.02 14.84 20.22
C ARG A 214 -5.44 14.98 19.68
N MET A 215 -5.61 15.49 18.46
CA MET A 215 -6.91 15.63 17.81
C MET A 215 -7.33 14.31 17.14
N ALA A 216 -6.39 13.60 16.55
CA ALA A 216 -6.63 12.40 15.77
C ALA A 216 -6.87 11.15 16.63
N LEU A 217 -6.16 11.00 17.78
CA LEU A 217 -6.20 9.80 18.60
C LEU A 217 -7.61 9.41 19.09
N PRO A 218 -8.45 10.34 19.60
CA PRO A 218 -9.82 10.00 19.96
C PRO A 218 -10.65 9.50 18.78
N VAL A 219 -10.48 10.10 17.59
CA VAL A 219 -11.21 9.70 16.38
C VAL A 219 -10.78 8.31 15.92
N LEU A 220 -9.49 7.98 15.99
CA LEU A 220 -9.00 6.64 15.70
C LEU A 220 -9.55 5.60 16.69
N ASP A 221 -9.68 5.96 17.98
CA ASP A 221 -10.29 5.09 18.99
C ASP A 221 -11.79 4.83 18.68
N GLU A 222 -12.53 5.85 18.23
CA GLU A 222 -13.92 5.69 17.78
C GLU A 222 -14.03 4.82 16.51
N LEU A 223 -13.12 5.01 15.55
CA LEU A 223 -13.11 4.24 14.30
C LEU A 223 -12.90 2.74 14.55
N LEU A 224 -12.15 2.35 15.58
CA LEU A 224 -11.95 0.96 15.95
C LEU A 224 -13.24 0.24 16.37
N ALA A 225 -14.24 0.96 16.84
CA ALA A 225 -15.56 0.38 17.15
C ALA A 225 -16.32 -0.05 15.88
N SER A 226 -15.93 0.46 14.72
CA SER A 226 -16.56 0.13 13.43
C SER A 226 -15.82 -0.98 12.70
N ARG A 227 -16.56 -2.02 12.29
CA ARG A 227 -16.02 -3.10 11.43
C ARG A 227 -15.85 -2.69 9.96
N SER A 228 -16.31 -1.51 9.59
CA SER A 228 -16.23 -0.99 8.23
C SER A 228 -14.90 -0.32 7.89
N VAL A 229 -13.99 -0.23 8.86
CA VAL A 229 -12.61 0.26 8.67
C VAL A 229 -11.60 -0.87 8.83
N PRO A 230 -10.42 -0.80 8.20
CA PRO A 230 -9.37 -1.80 8.38
C PRO A 230 -8.74 -1.65 9.77
N GLN A 231 -9.23 -2.42 10.74
CA GLN A 231 -8.84 -2.32 12.15
C GLN A 231 -7.33 -2.42 12.36
N GLY A 232 -6.64 -3.28 11.60
CA GLY A 232 -5.17 -3.40 11.67
C GLY A 232 -4.47 -2.09 11.34
N GLU A 233 -4.87 -1.42 10.25
CA GLU A 233 -4.32 -0.11 9.85
C GLU A 233 -4.58 0.96 10.93
N VAL A 234 -5.78 0.99 11.48
CA VAL A 234 -6.12 1.96 12.53
C VAL A 234 -5.29 1.72 13.79
N ILE A 235 -5.11 0.46 14.22
CA ILE A 235 -4.27 0.10 15.37
C ILE A 235 -2.82 0.50 15.11
N GLU A 236 -2.28 0.20 13.93
CA GLU A 236 -0.92 0.56 13.53
C GLU A 236 -0.69 2.07 13.65
N ILE A 237 -1.56 2.86 13.03
CA ILE A 237 -1.48 4.34 13.05
C ILE A 237 -1.59 4.86 14.48
N ARG A 238 -2.58 4.38 15.22
CA ARG A 238 -2.83 4.79 16.61
C ARG A 238 -1.65 4.51 17.53
N LEU A 239 -1.00 3.34 17.34
CA LEU A 239 0.20 2.93 18.06
C LEU A 239 1.37 3.86 17.76
N LEU A 240 1.57 4.19 16.49
CA LEU A 240 2.68 5.00 16.02
C LEU A 240 2.55 6.47 16.37
N ALA A 241 1.32 6.96 16.40
CA ALA A 241 1.02 8.32 16.85
C ALA A 241 1.12 8.49 18.39
N SER A 242 1.17 7.38 19.15
CA SER A 242 1.38 7.41 20.60
C SER A 242 2.67 6.71 20.97
N ALA A 243 3.56 7.38 21.67
CA ALA A 243 4.84 6.81 22.08
C ALA A 243 4.81 6.31 23.56
N GLY A 244 5.62 5.30 23.84
CA GLY A 244 5.95 4.89 25.19
C GLY A 244 4.86 4.16 25.98
N THR A 245 4.79 4.40 27.28
CA THR A 245 3.89 3.70 28.22
C THR A 245 2.40 3.81 27.84
N PRO A 246 1.88 4.98 27.41
CA PRO A 246 0.49 5.10 26.96
C PRO A 246 0.15 4.18 25.79
N ALA A 247 1.06 3.98 24.83
CA ALA A 247 0.85 3.08 23.70
C ALA A 247 0.72 1.62 24.15
N LYS A 248 1.58 1.17 25.08
CA LYS A 248 1.52 -0.19 25.65
C LYS A 248 0.20 -0.43 26.38
N ALA A 249 -0.20 0.48 27.27
CA ALA A 249 -1.42 0.35 28.04
C ALA A 249 -2.66 0.34 27.15
N TRP A 250 -2.65 1.14 26.09
CA TRP A 250 -3.74 1.16 25.12
C TRP A 250 -3.80 -0.14 24.30
N LEU A 251 -2.67 -0.65 23.81
CA LEU A 251 -2.63 -1.90 23.07
C LEU A 251 -3.06 -3.09 23.92
N GLN A 252 -2.73 -3.09 25.22
CA GLN A 252 -3.21 -4.12 26.16
C GLN A 252 -4.74 -4.14 26.24
N LYS A 253 -5.41 -3.00 26.16
CA LYS A 253 -6.88 -2.95 26.09
C LYS A 253 -7.40 -3.58 24.80
N CYS A 254 -6.76 -3.30 23.66
CA CYS A 254 -7.12 -3.93 22.38
C CYS A 254 -6.92 -5.46 22.41
N LEU A 255 -5.86 -5.96 23.03
CA LEU A 255 -5.63 -7.39 23.19
C LEU A 255 -6.70 -8.10 24.05
N ASN A 256 -7.29 -7.39 24.99
CA ASN A 256 -8.36 -7.90 25.84
C ASN A 256 -9.74 -7.85 25.15
N GLU A 257 -9.89 -7.04 24.11
CA GLU A 257 -11.12 -6.96 23.33
C GLU A 257 -11.15 -8.07 22.27
N PRO A 258 -12.13 -9.00 22.31
CA PRO A 258 -12.16 -10.15 21.39
C PRO A 258 -12.09 -9.78 19.90
N SER A 259 -12.76 -8.70 19.51
CA SER A 259 -12.81 -8.24 18.11
C SER A 259 -11.50 -7.61 17.63
N LEU A 260 -10.69 -7.08 18.53
CA LEU A 260 -9.43 -6.40 18.24
C LEU A 260 -8.20 -7.24 18.56
N ARG A 261 -8.38 -8.39 19.22
CA ARG A 261 -7.28 -9.22 19.73
C ARG A 261 -6.27 -9.62 18.64
N LEU A 262 -6.74 -10.15 17.54
CA LEU A 262 -5.84 -10.62 16.46
C LEU A 262 -5.15 -9.45 15.73
N PRO A 263 -5.84 -8.38 15.32
CA PRO A 263 -5.17 -7.19 14.78
C PRO A 263 -4.16 -6.58 15.75
N ALA A 264 -4.51 -6.51 17.06
CA ALA A 264 -3.60 -5.99 18.09
C ALA A 264 -2.38 -6.90 18.30
N LEU A 265 -2.57 -8.22 18.28
CA LEU A 265 -1.47 -9.18 18.36
C LEU A 265 -0.53 -9.02 17.17
N ALA A 266 -1.05 -8.89 15.95
CA ALA A 266 -0.25 -8.70 14.74
C ALA A 266 0.64 -7.46 14.79
N THR A 267 0.20 -6.40 15.48
CA THR A 267 0.91 -5.12 15.56
C THR A 267 1.82 -4.97 16.79
N ILE A 268 1.74 -5.87 17.80
CA ILE A 268 2.48 -5.70 19.06
C ILE A 268 4.00 -5.67 18.87
N GLY A 269 4.52 -6.37 17.84
CA GLY A 269 5.94 -6.35 17.47
C GLY A 269 6.48 -4.96 17.17
N MET A 270 5.62 -4.04 16.72
CA MET A 270 5.97 -2.66 16.41
C MET A 270 6.43 -1.86 17.65
N LEU A 271 6.06 -2.27 18.84
CA LEU A 271 6.55 -1.65 20.09
C LEU A 271 8.04 -1.90 20.34
N GLY A 272 8.62 -2.91 19.71
CA GLY A 272 10.03 -3.27 19.91
C GLY A 272 10.33 -3.85 21.29
N ASP A 273 9.32 -4.22 22.06
CA ASP A 273 9.47 -4.76 23.41
C ASP A 273 9.75 -6.26 23.40
N ARG A 274 11.00 -6.62 23.65
CA ARG A 274 11.44 -8.03 23.64
C ARG A 274 10.95 -8.83 24.84
N SER A 275 10.49 -8.20 25.90
CA SER A 275 9.96 -8.91 27.08
C SER A 275 8.72 -9.76 26.75
N ILE A 276 8.05 -9.47 25.63
CA ILE A 276 6.88 -10.22 25.16
C ILE A 276 7.23 -11.53 24.44
N VAL A 277 8.50 -11.79 24.11
CA VAL A 277 8.91 -12.93 23.26
C VAL A 277 8.42 -14.28 23.80
N PRO A 278 8.59 -14.63 25.09
CA PRO A 278 8.07 -15.90 25.59
C PRO A 278 6.57 -16.03 25.41
N TRP A 279 5.82 -14.96 25.71
CA TRP A 279 4.38 -14.93 25.49
C TRP A 279 4.01 -15.04 24.01
N LEU A 280 4.76 -14.41 23.13
CA LEU A 280 4.53 -14.45 21.69
C LEU A 280 4.73 -15.87 21.12
N ILE A 281 5.76 -16.61 21.60
CA ILE A 281 6.01 -18.00 21.26
C ILE A 281 4.82 -18.89 21.68
N GLU A 282 4.23 -18.67 22.86
CA GLU A 282 3.01 -19.37 23.26
C GLU A 282 1.83 -19.10 22.33
N ARG A 283 1.67 -17.86 21.84
CA ARG A 283 0.62 -17.54 20.83
C ARG A 283 0.85 -18.22 19.48
N MET A 284 2.09 -18.55 19.14
CA MET A 284 2.42 -19.30 17.91
C MET A 284 1.92 -20.75 17.95
N ARG A 285 1.72 -21.33 19.14
CA ARG A 285 1.19 -22.69 19.33
C ARG A 285 -0.31 -22.80 19.12
N GLU A 286 -1.01 -21.68 19.04
CA GLU A 286 -2.45 -21.65 18.87
C GLU A 286 -2.83 -21.35 17.41
N PRO A 287 -3.55 -22.23 16.70
CA PRO A 287 -3.88 -22.03 15.28
C PRO A 287 -4.54 -20.66 14.99
N GLN A 288 -5.41 -20.21 15.92
CA GLN A 288 -6.15 -18.95 15.74
C GLN A 288 -5.26 -17.71 15.82
N SER A 289 -4.14 -17.77 16.55
CA SER A 289 -3.25 -16.63 16.82
C SER A 289 -1.89 -16.76 16.17
N ALA A 290 -1.52 -17.96 15.67
CA ALA A 290 -0.19 -18.23 15.14
C ALA A 290 0.23 -17.26 14.04
N TYR A 291 -0.64 -17.01 13.06
CA TYR A 291 -0.33 -16.08 11.97
C TYR A 291 -0.08 -14.66 12.48
N ALA A 292 -0.96 -14.15 13.36
CA ALA A 292 -0.80 -12.82 13.97
C ALA A 292 0.46 -12.72 14.83
N ALA A 293 0.79 -13.80 15.58
CA ALA A 293 2.04 -13.88 16.34
C ALA A 293 3.27 -13.90 15.41
N GLY A 294 3.18 -14.56 14.25
CA GLY A 294 4.22 -14.55 13.22
C GLY A 294 4.47 -13.14 12.65
N LEU A 295 3.41 -12.39 12.35
CA LEU A 295 3.52 -10.99 11.92
C LEU A 295 4.19 -10.12 12.99
N ALA A 296 3.80 -10.28 14.25
CA ALA A 296 4.42 -9.58 15.37
C ALA A 296 5.90 -9.94 15.54
N TRP A 297 6.27 -11.21 15.36
CA TRP A 297 7.65 -11.68 15.38
C TRP A 297 8.48 -11.03 14.27
N ARG A 298 7.98 -11.10 13.03
CA ARG A 298 8.60 -10.45 11.87
C ARG A 298 8.88 -8.98 12.14
N ASP A 299 7.89 -8.27 12.66
CA ASP A 299 8.01 -6.85 12.95
C ASP A 299 8.94 -6.57 14.14
N LEU A 300 8.96 -7.43 15.16
CA LEU A 300 9.83 -7.28 16.33
C LEU A 300 11.30 -7.44 15.99
N PHE A 301 11.62 -8.37 15.08
CA PHE A 301 12.97 -8.72 14.72
C PHE A 301 13.41 -8.20 13.35
N GLU A 302 12.49 -7.58 12.59
CA GLU A 302 12.75 -7.09 11.22
C GLU A 302 13.29 -8.18 10.28
N VAL A 303 12.74 -9.39 10.39
CA VAL A 303 13.07 -10.54 9.55
C VAL A 303 11.96 -10.81 8.54
N ASP A 304 12.31 -11.18 7.33
CA ASP A 304 11.35 -11.69 6.36
C ASP A 304 11.00 -13.16 6.64
N PHE A 305 9.82 -13.59 6.16
CA PHE A 305 9.37 -14.96 6.34
C PHE A 305 10.34 -15.99 5.74
N ASN A 306 11.06 -15.62 4.68
CA ASN A 306 12.02 -16.48 3.99
C ASN A 306 13.46 -16.39 4.56
N ASP A 307 13.73 -15.44 5.45
CA ASP A 307 15.09 -15.21 5.96
C ASP A 307 15.45 -16.09 7.16
N THR A 308 14.49 -16.80 7.71
CA THR A 308 14.70 -17.63 8.90
C THR A 308 14.00 -18.97 8.78
N ASP A 309 14.53 -20.00 9.44
CA ASP A 309 13.89 -21.30 9.57
C ASP A 309 12.66 -21.29 10.52
N VAL A 310 12.30 -20.11 11.02
CA VAL A 310 11.19 -19.94 11.98
C VAL A 310 9.84 -20.16 11.33
N PHE A 311 9.71 -19.89 10.03
CA PHE A 311 8.44 -19.96 9.33
C PHE A 311 8.36 -21.15 8.39
N THR A 312 7.13 -21.63 8.19
CA THR A 312 6.81 -22.70 7.22
C THR A 312 5.45 -22.44 6.56
N VAL A 313 5.33 -22.76 5.28
CA VAL A 313 4.05 -22.84 4.57
C VAL A 313 3.47 -24.26 4.64
N ASP A 314 4.33 -25.27 4.87
CA ASP A 314 3.90 -26.65 5.14
C ASP A 314 3.40 -26.76 6.58
N THR A 315 2.12 -27.02 6.76
CA THR A 315 1.50 -27.15 8.08
C THR A 315 1.71 -28.54 8.71
N SER A 316 2.25 -29.50 7.97
CA SER A 316 2.48 -30.88 8.46
C SER A 316 3.30 -30.94 9.75
N PRO A 317 4.40 -30.16 9.91
CA PRO A 317 5.18 -30.13 11.14
C PRO A 317 4.44 -29.49 12.33
N LEU A 318 3.40 -28.68 12.08
CA LEU A 318 2.63 -27.98 13.12
C LEU A 318 1.51 -28.86 13.71
N GLY A 319 1.19 -29.99 13.05
CA GLY A 319 0.21 -30.94 13.50
C GLY A 319 -1.24 -30.65 13.09
N LYS A 320 -2.12 -31.58 13.44
CA LYS A 320 -3.54 -31.57 13.02
C LYS A 320 -4.32 -30.28 13.24
N PRO A 321 -4.12 -29.51 14.34
CA PRO A 321 -4.86 -28.26 14.55
C PRO A 321 -4.62 -27.22 13.45
N PHE A 322 -3.48 -27.27 12.77
CA PHE A 322 -3.07 -26.32 11.73
C PHE A 322 -3.42 -26.76 10.30
N ALA A 323 -3.86 -28.02 10.12
CA ALA A 323 -4.05 -28.63 8.80
C ALA A 323 -5.09 -27.93 7.89
N LYS A 324 -5.90 -27.02 8.45
CA LYS A 324 -6.90 -26.25 7.69
C LYS A 324 -6.42 -24.84 7.31
N ILE A 325 -5.20 -24.47 7.67
CA ILE A 325 -4.64 -23.16 7.35
C ILE A 325 -3.80 -23.35 6.09
N GLU A 326 -4.26 -22.75 5.01
CA GLU A 326 -3.63 -22.83 3.69
C GLU A 326 -2.99 -21.50 3.33
N ASP A 327 -1.98 -21.53 2.47
CA ASP A 327 -1.34 -20.37 1.83
C ASP A 327 -0.85 -19.25 2.77
N SER A 328 -0.56 -19.57 4.03
CA SER A 328 -0.04 -18.60 4.99
C SER A 328 1.24 -19.11 5.65
N PRO A 329 2.33 -18.33 5.67
CA PRO A 329 3.52 -18.71 6.41
C PRO A 329 3.23 -18.64 7.92
N LEU A 330 3.30 -19.81 8.56
CA LEU A 330 3.07 -19.94 10.00
C LEU A 330 4.39 -20.05 10.75
N PRO A 331 4.52 -19.42 11.94
CA PRO A 331 5.69 -19.59 12.77
C PRO A 331 5.70 -20.97 13.45
N MET A 332 6.88 -21.57 13.51
CA MET A 332 7.15 -22.78 14.25
C MET A 332 7.66 -22.40 15.64
N ALA A 333 6.83 -22.55 16.67
CA ALA A 333 7.10 -22.09 18.04
C ALA A 333 8.44 -22.61 18.57
N GLU A 334 8.75 -23.90 18.33
CA GLU A 334 9.99 -24.54 18.79
C GLU A 334 11.24 -23.95 18.09
N ARG A 335 11.13 -23.65 16.80
CA ARG A 335 12.24 -22.99 16.07
C ARG A 335 12.40 -21.54 16.48
N ALA A 336 11.27 -20.85 16.72
CA ALA A 336 11.30 -19.49 17.25
C ALA A 336 11.95 -19.44 18.65
N SER A 337 11.66 -20.42 19.52
CA SER A 337 12.31 -20.55 20.84
C SER A 337 13.81 -20.80 20.69
N ALA A 338 14.21 -21.77 19.90
CA ALA A 338 15.62 -22.08 19.67
C ALA A 338 16.37 -20.87 19.08
N TRP A 339 15.77 -20.19 18.10
CA TRP A 339 16.34 -18.98 17.50
C TRP A 339 16.52 -17.84 18.51
N TRP A 340 15.58 -17.69 19.44
CA TRP A 340 15.66 -16.71 20.52
C TRP A 340 16.74 -17.07 21.55
N ASP A 341 16.80 -18.34 21.98
CA ASP A 341 17.73 -18.84 22.99
C ASP A 341 19.19 -18.82 22.48
N ASP A 342 19.40 -19.06 21.18
CA ASP A 342 20.71 -18.92 20.50
C ASP A 342 21.21 -17.47 20.39
N GLY A 343 20.46 -16.50 20.86
CA GLY A 343 20.84 -15.10 20.84
C GLY A 343 20.95 -14.48 19.44
N ARG A 344 20.38 -15.13 18.42
CA ARG A 344 20.43 -14.69 17.01
C ARG A 344 19.62 -13.44 16.72
N GLY A 345 18.82 -12.97 17.67
CA GLY A 345 18.06 -11.74 17.55
C GLY A 345 18.98 -10.51 17.40
N PRO A 346 18.69 -9.58 16.48
CA PRO A 346 19.50 -8.37 16.30
C PRO A 346 19.59 -7.59 17.61
N GLY A 347 20.82 -7.51 18.16
CA GLY A 347 21.11 -6.81 19.39
C GLY A 347 21.07 -5.29 19.24
N LYS A 348 20.55 -4.61 20.24
CA LYS A 348 20.93 -3.24 20.67
C LYS A 348 20.29 -1.99 20.08
N HIS A 349 19.40 -1.97 19.08
CA HIS A 349 18.92 -0.69 18.52
C HIS A 349 17.39 -0.41 18.65
N VAL A 350 16.83 -0.57 19.85
CA VAL A 350 15.39 -0.36 20.11
C VAL A 350 14.92 1.09 19.86
N ALA A 351 15.74 2.09 20.18
CA ALA A 351 15.37 3.50 20.03
C ALA A 351 15.33 3.97 18.55
N PHE A 352 16.22 3.42 17.70
CA PHE A 352 16.26 3.75 16.27
C PHE A 352 15.08 3.14 15.49
N ARG A 353 14.55 2.03 15.98
CA ARG A 353 13.45 1.28 15.39
C ARG A 353 12.11 2.00 15.49
N SER A 354 11.83 2.68 16.59
CA SER A 354 10.57 3.41 16.75
C SER A 354 10.40 4.53 15.71
N MET A 355 11.47 5.29 15.43
CA MET A 355 11.46 6.36 14.43
C MET A 355 11.37 5.83 12.99
N ARG A 356 12.05 4.73 12.68
CA ARG A 356 11.96 4.08 11.36
C ARG A 356 10.57 3.51 11.13
N ARG A 357 9.95 2.94 12.13
CA ARG A 357 8.59 2.39 12.07
C ARG A 357 7.53 3.48 11.98
N LEU A 358 7.68 4.57 12.71
CA LEU A 358 6.83 5.75 12.55
C LEU A 358 6.90 6.27 11.10
N ARG A 359 8.08 6.25 10.50
CA ARG A 359 8.28 6.59 9.10
C ARG A 359 7.65 5.57 8.17
N LEU A 360 7.79 4.28 8.44
CA LEU A 360 7.22 3.21 7.62
C LEU A 360 5.70 3.22 7.68
N ALA A 361 5.09 3.46 8.83
CA ALA A 361 3.65 3.53 8.91
C ALA A 361 3.10 4.86 8.37
N ALA A 362 3.80 5.96 8.59
CA ALA A 362 3.49 7.20 7.91
C ALA A 362 3.61 7.03 6.39
N ILE A 363 4.56 6.24 5.94
CA ILE A 363 4.71 5.85 4.54
C ILE A 363 3.62 4.86 4.15
N ARG A 364 3.30 3.85 4.90
CA ARG A 364 2.18 2.92 4.64
C ARG A 364 0.84 3.64 4.64
N ALA A 365 0.58 4.45 5.65
CA ALA A 365 -0.63 5.25 5.74
C ALA A 365 -0.73 6.34 4.67
N SER A 366 0.41 6.83 4.22
CA SER A 366 0.48 7.78 3.10
C SER A 366 0.60 7.07 1.76
N LEU A 367 0.95 5.82 1.72
CA LEU A 367 1.33 5.12 0.51
C LEU A 367 0.51 3.84 0.36
N ASP A 368 -0.67 3.99 -0.09
CA ASP A 368 -1.29 2.98 -0.94
C ASP A 368 -0.52 2.90 -2.29
N ASN A 369 0.82 3.02 -2.21
CA ASN A 369 1.70 3.16 -3.38
C ASN A 369 2.27 1.80 -3.81
N ARG A 370 1.37 0.78 -3.75
CA ARG A 370 1.61 -0.60 -4.21
C ARG A 370 2.04 -0.68 -5.66
N ASP A 371 1.82 0.40 -6.41
CA ASP A 371 2.06 0.45 -7.85
C ASP A 371 3.46 0.94 -8.22
N LEU A 372 4.18 1.60 -7.31
CA LEU A 372 5.55 2.02 -7.56
C LEU A 372 6.47 0.83 -7.77
N PRO A 373 7.36 0.86 -8.77
CA PRO A 373 8.46 -0.09 -8.87
C PRO A 373 9.25 -0.16 -7.55
N LEU A 374 9.70 -1.35 -7.16
CA LEU A 374 10.37 -1.55 -5.88
C LEU A 374 11.58 -0.63 -5.67
N ALA A 375 12.33 -0.34 -6.74
CA ALA A 375 13.46 0.58 -6.69
C ALA A 375 13.02 2.01 -6.34
N ASP A 376 11.89 2.48 -6.87
CA ASP A 376 11.34 3.80 -6.61
C ASP A 376 10.68 3.85 -5.22
N TRP A 377 10.01 2.78 -4.82
CA TRP A 377 9.47 2.63 -3.48
C TRP A 377 10.59 2.68 -2.43
N ARG A 378 11.72 1.96 -2.62
CA ARG A 378 12.92 2.06 -1.77
C ARG A 378 13.52 3.46 -1.77
N ARG A 379 13.51 4.16 -2.90
CA ARG A 379 13.96 5.54 -3.00
C ARG A 379 13.08 6.45 -2.16
N THR A 380 11.75 6.29 -2.21
CA THR A 380 10.82 7.05 -1.38
C THR A 380 10.97 6.77 0.11
N GLN A 381 11.40 5.56 0.50
CA GLN A 381 11.71 5.23 1.88
C GLN A 381 13.04 5.85 2.37
N ARG A 382 14.02 5.98 1.49
CA ARG A 382 15.35 6.54 1.81
C ARG A 382 15.35 8.06 1.88
N PHE A 383 14.40 8.72 1.22
CA PHE A 383 14.34 10.17 1.28
C PHE A 383 13.76 10.65 2.61
N PRO A 384 14.50 11.52 3.31
CA PRO A 384 14.01 12.19 4.51
C PRO A 384 13.01 13.30 4.14
N ALA A 385 11.95 12.95 3.43
CA ALA A 385 10.80 13.85 3.32
C ALA A 385 10.19 14.15 4.71
N TRP A 386 10.86 13.63 5.74
CA TRP A 386 10.45 13.65 7.13
C TRP A 386 11.51 14.29 8.07
N MET A 387 12.59 14.85 7.52
CA MET A 387 13.44 15.77 8.27
C MET A 387 13.06 17.22 8.04
#